data_3a4cfc2508401bd53e765901eff9e163
#
_entry.id   3a4cfc2508401bd53e765901eff9e163
#
_cell.length_a   1.000
_cell.length_b   1.000
_cell.length_c   1.000
_cell.angle_alpha   90.00
_cell.angle_beta   90.00
_cell.angle_gamma   90.00
#
_symmetry.space_group_name_H-M   'P 1'
#
loop_
_entity.id
_entity.type
_entity.pdbx_description
1 polymer ?
#
loop_
_entity_poly.entity_id
_entity_poly.type
_entity_poly.pdbx_seq_one_letter_code
_entity_poly.pdbx_strand_id
1 'polypeptide(L)'
;QQVPNLPFVQSFFYQLDHQVRNNPNPFQTLNHYSIWLWHICMLITSARPSESFPPNLDYIDLDNQLMAVADKEQRYSGTIGRYLPFNDYLRDEIQHYLKYLKHFLYLTKAYLSNAQVQTIHEVFEGERPFLLFYDPQGDIRNLELSDIQKFCTEIALQRNWTRHFARYFFAQDCNEDVVKGIFGHDEAMQGLFDRYSGFQATDYDHIRVAQDKLVEILELKSMSTFNGFLIE
;
A
#
# COMPACT_ATOMS: atom_id res chain seq x y z
N GLN A 1 2.64 -23.10 -0.49
CA GLN A 1 3.10 -21.81 -1.05
C GLN A 1 4.41 -21.45 -0.36
N GLN A 2 5.44 -21.20 -1.14
CA GLN A 2 6.74 -20.85 -0.59
C GLN A 2 6.74 -19.37 -0.22
N VAL A 3 6.84 -19.06 1.07
CA VAL A 3 7.00 -17.68 1.55
C VAL A 3 8.48 -17.29 1.34
N PRO A 4 8.74 -16.12 0.73
CA PRO A 4 10.12 -15.65 0.56
C PRO A 4 10.82 -15.51 1.91
N ASN A 5 12.14 -15.77 1.94
CA ASN A 5 12.93 -15.57 3.15
C ASN A 5 13.26 -14.08 3.38
N LEU A 6 13.66 -13.75 4.59
CA LEU A 6 13.92 -12.37 5.00
C LEU A 6 14.99 -11.67 4.13
N PRO A 7 16.15 -12.25 3.82
CA PRO A 7 17.15 -11.59 2.97
C PRO A 7 16.63 -11.27 1.57
N PHE A 8 15.80 -12.14 1.00
CA PHE A 8 15.17 -11.87 -0.29
C PHE A 8 14.22 -10.67 -0.22
N VAL A 9 13.39 -10.60 0.83
CA VAL A 9 12.42 -9.50 1.01
C VAL A 9 13.15 -8.17 1.23
N GLN A 10 14.21 -8.16 2.05
CA GLN A 10 15.06 -6.98 2.22
C GLN A 10 15.67 -6.53 0.88
N SER A 11 16.25 -7.45 0.13
CA SER A 11 16.84 -7.17 -1.20
C SER A 11 15.80 -6.64 -2.18
N PHE A 12 14.58 -7.19 -2.17
CA PHE A 12 13.48 -6.75 -3.00
C PHE A 12 13.13 -5.27 -2.76
N PHE A 13 12.90 -4.89 -1.50
CA PHE A 13 12.58 -3.50 -1.18
C PHE A 13 13.76 -2.56 -1.44
N TYR A 14 14.98 -2.98 -1.13
CA TYR A 14 16.19 -2.21 -1.42
C TYR A 14 16.35 -1.94 -2.92
N GLN A 15 16.15 -2.93 -3.78
CA GLN A 15 16.25 -2.77 -5.23
C GLN A 15 15.18 -1.82 -5.79
N LEU A 16 13.94 -1.93 -5.31
CA LEU A 16 12.88 -1.00 -5.71
C LEU A 16 13.17 0.43 -5.26
N ASP A 17 13.59 0.61 -4.03
CA ASP A 17 14.00 1.92 -3.50
C ASP A 17 15.16 2.51 -4.32
N HIS A 18 16.15 1.70 -4.66
CA HIS A 18 17.24 2.12 -5.53
C HIS A 18 16.76 2.57 -6.92
N GLN A 19 15.79 1.86 -7.50
CA GLN A 19 15.19 2.26 -8.78
C GLN A 19 14.41 3.57 -8.68
N VAL A 20 13.68 3.78 -7.59
CA VAL A 20 12.96 5.04 -7.34
C VAL A 20 13.94 6.22 -7.27
N ARG A 21 15.04 6.07 -6.53
CA ARG A 21 16.00 7.17 -6.30
C ARG A 21 16.88 7.50 -7.49
N ASN A 22 17.25 6.51 -8.28
CA ASN A 22 18.31 6.65 -9.28
C ASN A 22 17.80 6.64 -10.72
N ASN A 23 16.50 6.55 -10.96
CA ASN A 23 15.97 6.56 -12.30
C ASN A 23 15.90 8.00 -12.84
N PRO A 24 16.55 8.31 -13.98
CA PRO A 24 16.53 9.65 -14.55
C PRO A 24 15.19 9.99 -15.25
N ASN A 25 14.34 8.99 -15.51
CA ASN A 25 13.07 9.18 -16.17
C ASN A 25 11.94 9.34 -15.14
N PRO A 26 11.31 10.52 -15.01
CA PRO A 26 10.29 10.78 -14.00
C PRO A 26 9.07 9.88 -14.12
N PHE A 27 8.70 9.44 -15.33
CA PHE A 27 7.58 8.54 -15.55
C PHE A 27 7.87 7.10 -15.07
N GLN A 28 9.09 6.63 -15.27
CA GLN A 28 9.52 5.34 -14.71
C GLN A 28 9.67 5.41 -13.20
N THR A 29 10.14 6.53 -12.67
CA THR A 29 10.18 6.78 -11.22
C THR A 29 8.79 6.71 -10.63
N LEU A 30 7.78 7.33 -11.25
CA LEU A 30 6.38 7.22 -10.84
C LEU A 30 5.93 5.76 -10.75
N ASN A 31 6.20 4.95 -11.77
CA ASN A 31 5.84 3.54 -11.80
C ASN A 31 6.51 2.73 -10.68
N HIS A 32 7.82 2.89 -10.52
CA HIS A 32 8.57 2.18 -9.48
C HIS A 32 8.12 2.58 -8.07
N TYR A 33 7.85 3.89 -7.85
CA TYR A 33 7.41 4.38 -6.57
C TYR A 33 5.99 3.88 -6.24
N SER A 34 5.09 3.89 -7.20
CA SER A 34 3.73 3.34 -7.03
C SER A 34 3.75 1.84 -6.72
N ILE A 35 4.58 1.05 -7.43
CA ILE A 35 4.76 -0.39 -7.17
C ILE A 35 5.37 -0.61 -5.78
N TRP A 36 6.39 0.16 -5.42
CA TRP A 36 7.03 0.09 -4.10
C TRP A 36 6.02 0.37 -2.98
N LEU A 37 5.29 1.49 -3.07
CA LEU A 37 4.32 1.88 -2.05
C LEU A 37 3.13 0.92 -1.98
N TRP A 38 2.70 0.37 -3.12
CA TRP A 38 1.68 -0.69 -3.13
C TRP A 38 2.11 -1.91 -2.30
N HIS A 39 3.36 -2.36 -2.46
CA HIS A 39 3.88 -3.48 -1.69
C HIS A 39 4.04 -3.15 -0.20
N ILE A 40 4.42 -1.91 0.14
CA ILE A 40 4.47 -1.44 1.54
C ILE A 40 3.05 -1.40 2.14
N CYS A 41 2.06 -0.85 1.43
CA CYS A 41 0.67 -0.87 1.88
C CYS A 41 0.20 -2.32 2.14
N MET A 42 0.47 -3.24 1.21
CA MET A 42 0.12 -4.66 1.35
C MET A 42 0.84 -5.33 2.53
N LEU A 43 2.11 -5.01 2.73
CA LEU A 43 2.93 -5.58 3.81
C LEU A 43 2.40 -5.13 5.18
N ILE A 44 2.19 -3.83 5.35
CA ILE A 44 1.80 -3.24 6.64
C ILE A 44 0.34 -3.54 6.98
N THR A 45 -0.58 -3.39 6.03
CA THR A 45 -2.01 -3.60 6.29
C THR A 45 -2.44 -5.05 6.18
N SER A 46 -1.64 -5.89 5.53
CA SER A 46 -2.01 -7.27 5.18
C SER A 46 -3.34 -7.38 4.41
N ALA A 47 -3.73 -6.34 3.70
CA ALA A 47 -4.91 -6.33 2.85
C ALA A 47 -4.87 -7.42 1.78
N ARG A 48 -6.00 -7.78 1.21
CA ARG A 48 -6.05 -8.66 0.03
C ARG A 48 -5.74 -7.85 -1.23
N PRO A 49 -4.93 -8.39 -2.16
CA PRO A 49 -4.79 -7.77 -3.48
C PRO A 49 -6.15 -7.75 -4.17
N SER A 50 -6.65 -6.56 -4.48
CA SER A 50 -7.91 -6.34 -5.18
C SER A 50 -7.79 -5.15 -6.11
N GLU A 51 -8.70 -5.02 -7.08
CA GLU A 51 -8.72 -3.88 -8.01
C GLU A 51 -9.00 -2.54 -7.30
N SER A 52 -9.60 -2.59 -6.11
CA SER A 52 -9.88 -1.41 -5.30
C SER A 52 -8.81 -1.11 -4.24
N PHE A 53 -7.65 -1.75 -4.30
CA PHE A 53 -6.57 -1.55 -3.34
C PHE A 53 -5.33 -0.93 -4.00
N PRO A 54 -4.70 0.09 -3.40
CA PRO A 54 -5.16 0.84 -2.24
C PRO A 54 -6.38 1.73 -2.57
N PRO A 55 -7.20 2.09 -1.57
CA PRO A 55 -8.40 2.88 -1.80
C PRO A 55 -8.08 4.34 -2.15
N ASN A 56 -9.12 5.11 -2.46
CA ASN A 56 -9.02 6.56 -2.58
C ASN A 56 -8.64 7.20 -1.24
N LEU A 57 -8.11 8.41 -1.25
CA LEU A 57 -7.69 9.11 -0.03
C LEU A 57 -8.83 9.33 0.98
N ASP A 58 -10.05 9.51 0.53
CA ASP A 58 -11.25 9.67 1.37
C ASP A 58 -11.52 8.44 2.27
N TYR A 59 -10.96 7.29 1.91
CA TYR A 59 -11.04 6.05 2.69
C TYR A 59 -9.81 5.80 3.57
N ILE A 60 -8.92 6.80 3.69
CA ILE A 60 -7.70 6.71 4.48
C ILE A 60 -7.70 7.82 5.52
N ASP A 61 -7.90 7.45 6.77
CA ASP A 61 -7.76 8.36 7.91
C ASP A 61 -6.29 8.36 8.36
N LEU A 62 -5.54 9.37 7.91
CA LEU A 62 -4.12 9.51 8.24
C LEU A 62 -3.89 9.88 9.71
N ASP A 63 -4.83 10.60 10.33
CA ASP A 63 -4.72 11.04 11.72
C ASP A 63 -4.93 9.87 12.69
N ASN A 64 -5.96 9.05 12.46
CA ASN A 64 -6.24 7.85 13.25
C ASN A 64 -5.52 6.61 12.72
N GLN A 65 -4.84 6.71 11.58
CA GLN A 65 -4.08 5.63 10.94
C GLN A 65 -4.95 4.40 10.63
N LEU A 66 -6.06 4.65 9.95
CA LEU A 66 -7.02 3.64 9.52
C LEU A 66 -7.24 3.71 8.01
N MET A 67 -7.28 2.55 7.37
CA MET A 67 -7.57 2.42 5.94
C MET A 67 -8.79 1.52 5.76
N ALA A 68 -9.84 2.05 5.12
CA ALA A 68 -11.00 1.25 4.76
C ALA A 68 -10.70 0.42 3.50
N VAL A 69 -10.90 -0.89 3.57
CA VAL A 69 -10.67 -1.81 2.45
C VAL A 69 -11.92 -2.62 2.17
N ALA A 70 -12.22 -2.84 0.88
CA ALA A 70 -13.31 -3.71 0.48
C ALA A 70 -12.92 -5.18 0.63
N ASP A 71 -13.80 -5.99 1.21
CA ASP A 71 -13.65 -7.44 1.24
C ASP A 71 -14.27 -8.10 0.00
N LYS A 72 -13.83 -9.32 -0.32
CA LYS A 72 -14.12 -10.05 -1.57
C LYS A 72 -15.61 -10.28 -1.86
N GLU A 73 -16.47 -10.19 -0.88
CA GLU A 73 -17.86 -10.68 -0.97
C GLU A 73 -18.95 -9.60 -0.97
N GLN A 74 -18.66 -8.41 -1.48
CA GLN A 74 -19.70 -7.37 -1.67
C GLN A 74 -20.82 -7.73 -2.67
N ARG A 75 -20.90 -8.99 -3.11
CA ARG A 75 -21.93 -9.38 -4.10
C ARG A 75 -23.36 -9.41 -3.57
N TYR A 76 -23.59 -9.41 -2.24
CA TYR A 76 -24.91 -9.66 -1.67
C TYR A 76 -25.41 -8.78 -0.52
N SER A 77 -24.58 -7.92 0.02
CA SER A 77 -25.05 -7.01 1.06
C SER A 77 -24.24 -5.75 0.98
N GLY A 78 -24.81 -4.58 0.87
CA GLY A 78 -24.16 -3.27 0.88
C GLY A 78 -23.23 -3.06 2.09
N THR A 79 -22.45 -4.06 2.42
CA THR A 79 -21.54 -4.15 3.55
C THR A 79 -20.30 -3.34 3.27
N ILE A 80 -20.12 -2.39 4.11
CA ILE A 80 -18.92 -1.58 4.30
C ILE A 80 -17.73 -2.52 4.45
N GLY A 81 -16.62 -2.20 3.78
CA GLY A 81 -15.35 -2.86 3.99
C GLY A 81 -14.90 -2.76 5.45
N ARG A 82 -13.81 -3.38 5.77
CA ARG A 82 -13.21 -3.31 7.11
C ARG A 82 -12.18 -2.20 7.18
N TYR A 83 -11.98 -1.68 8.38
CA TYR A 83 -10.88 -0.77 8.66
C TYR A 83 -9.63 -1.56 9.06
N LEU A 84 -8.52 -1.27 8.42
CA LEU A 84 -7.21 -1.84 8.74
C LEU A 84 -6.33 -0.76 9.35
N PRO A 85 -5.78 -0.99 10.54
CA PRO A 85 -4.84 -0.06 11.14
C PRO A 85 -3.50 -0.10 10.42
N PHE A 86 -2.79 1.01 10.45
CA PHE A 86 -1.42 1.10 9.99
C PHE A 86 -0.58 1.98 10.93
N ASN A 87 0.74 1.85 10.84
CA ASN A 87 1.68 2.54 11.71
C ASN A 87 2.12 3.90 11.14
N ASP A 88 2.89 4.64 11.94
CA ASP A 88 3.46 5.94 11.56
C ASP A 88 4.28 5.86 10.27
N TYR A 89 5.03 4.77 10.08
CA TYR A 89 5.85 4.59 8.89
C TYR A 89 5.00 4.64 7.60
N LEU A 90 3.90 3.90 7.52
CA LEU A 90 3.05 3.92 6.33
C LEU A 90 2.33 5.27 6.16
N ARG A 91 1.90 5.91 7.27
CA ARG A 91 1.35 7.28 7.20
C ARG A 91 2.33 8.23 6.52
N ASP A 92 3.58 8.23 6.98
CA ASP A 92 4.62 9.13 6.49
C ASP A 92 4.95 8.82 5.02
N GLU A 93 4.99 7.55 4.63
CA GLU A 93 5.23 7.14 3.24
C GLU A 93 4.09 7.53 2.29
N ILE A 94 2.84 7.45 2.72
CA ILE A 94 1.71 7.97 1.93
C ILE A 94 1.85 9.49 1.74
N GLN A 95 2.17 10.22 2.81
CA GLN A 95 2.37 11.67 2.74
C GLN A 95 3.56 12.05 1.83
N HIS A 96 4.66 11.29 1.88
CA HIS A 96 5.81 11.48 1.00
C HIS A 96 5.43 11.26 -0.47
N TYR A 97 4.67 10.20 -0.76
CA TYR A 97 4.20 9.95 -2.13
C TYR A 97 3.29 11.07 -2.64
N LEU A 98 2.40 11.60 -1.81
CA LEU A 98 1.55 12.74 -2.20
C LEU A 98 2.36 14.01 -2.47
N LYS A 99 3.41 14.27 -1.68
CA LYS A 99 4.36 15.36 -1.96
C LYS A 99 5.10 15.11 -3.28
N TYR A 100 5.52 13.86 -3.51
CA TYR A 100 6.13 13.46 -4.77
C TYR A 100 5.21 13.71 -5.97
N LEU A 101 3.94 13.34 -5.92
CA LEU A 101 2.99 13.60 -7.00
C LEU A 101 2.86 15.11 -7.34
N LYS A 102 2.87 15.98 -6.31
CA LYS A 102 2.90 17.43 -6.54
C LYS A 102 4.17 17.87 -7.25
N HIS A 103 5.32 17.36 -6.83
CA HIS A 103 6.61 17.65 -7.46
C HIS A 103 6.70 17.09 -8.89
N PHE A 104 6.25 15.84 -9.08
CA PHE A 104 6.15 15.22 -10.41
C PHE A 104 5.31 16.07 -11.36
N LEU A 105 4.12 16.50 -10.91
CA LEU A 105 3.26 17.38 -11.70
C LEU A 105 3.98 18.70 -12.05
N TYR A 106 4.65 19.32 -11.09
CA TYR A 106 5.41 20.55 -11.32
C TYR A 106 6.49 20.36 -12.41
N LEU A 107 7.28 19.29 -12.32
CA LEU A 107 8.37 19.00 -13.27
C LEU A 107 7.88 18.61 -14.67
N THR A 108 6.76 17.90 -14.76
CA THR A 108 6.31 17.26 -16.00
C THR A 108 5.15 17.97 -16.68
N LYS A 109 4.55 18.98 -16.04
CA LYS A 109 3.34 19.67 -16.53
C LYS A 109 3.41 20.12 -17.98
N ALA A 110 4.56 20.55 -18.46
CA ALA A 110 4.76 20.99 -19.84
C ALA A 110 4.66 19.84 -20.87
N TYR A 111 4.79 18.61 -20.42
CA TYR A 111 4.77 17.38 -21.24
C TYR A 111 3.48 16.58 -21.10
N LEU A 112 2.61 16.95 -20.15
CA LEU A 112 1.36 16.27 -19.86
C LEU A 112 0.19 16.90 -20.64
N SER A 113 -0.72 16.07 -21.08
CA SER A 113 -2.03 16.52 -21.57
C SER A 113 -2.89 17.04 -20.41
N ASN A 114 -3.91 17.85 -20.71
CA ASN A 114 -4.87 18.32 -19.71
C ASN A 114 -5.57 17.16 -19.00
N ALA A 115 -5.85 16.06 -19.70
CA ALA A 115 -6.46 14.87 -19.10
C ALA A 115 -5.54 14.22 -18.06
N GLN A 116 -4.24 14.10 -18.35
CA GLN A 116 -3.26 13.55 -17.42
C GLN A 116 -3.06 14.45 -16.20
N VAL A 117 -3.04 15.77 -16.39
CA VAL A 117 -3.02 16.74 -15.27
C VAL A 117 -4.26 16.57 -14.39
N GLN A 118 -5.45 16.45 -15.02
CA GLN A 118 -6.70 16.21 -14.30
C GLN A 118 -6.67 14.90 -13.52
N THR A 119 -6.17 13.82 -14.11
CA THR A 119 -5.97 12.52 -13.43
C THR A 119 -5.19 12.66 -12.12
N ILE A 120 -4.13 13.49 -12.11
CA ILE A 120 -3.34 13.73 -10.90
C ILE A 120 -4.11 14.57 -9.89
N HIS A 121 -4.88 15.57 -10.32
CA HIS A 121 -5.72 16.38 -9.42
C HIS A 121 -6.80 15.55 -8.74
N GLU A 122 -7.46 14.66 -9.46
CA GLU A 122 -8.50 13.76 -8.93
C GLU A 122 -7.98 12.85 -7.79
N VAL A 123 -6.66 12.57 -7.75
CA VAL A 123 -6.06 11.89 -6.59
C VAL A 123 -6.18 12.75 -5.34
N PHE A 124 -5.84 14.05 -5.43
CA PHE A 124 -5.89 14.95 -4.28
C PHE A 124 -7.30 15.31 -3.84
N GLU A 125 -8.26 15.18 -4.76
CA GLU A 125 -9.69 15.39 -4.53
C GLU A 125 -10.38 14.14 -3.96
N GLY A 126 -9.64 13.02 -3.79
CA GLY A 126 -10.18 11.77 -3.27
C GLY A 126 -11.07 10.99 -4.26
N GLU A 127 -11.15 11.42 -5.52
CA GLU A 127 -12.04 10.85 -6.52
C GLU A 127 -11.54 9.54 -7.12
N ARG A 128 -10.25 9.21 -6.92
CA ARG A 128 -9.63 7.98 -7.44
C ARG A 128 -8.58 7.40 -6.50
N PRO A 129 -8.19 6.13 -6.67
CA PRO A 129 -7.05 5.52 -5.98
C PRO A 129 -5.78 6.36 -6.15
N PHE A 130 -5.01 6.50 -5.07
CA PHE A 130 -3.92 7.47 -5.06
C PHE A 130 -2.65 7.00 -5.77
N LEU A 131 -2.47 5.70 -6.04
CA LEU A 131 -1.31 5.19 -6.76
C LEU A 131 -1.55 5.28 -8.28
N LEU A 132 -0.70 6.05 -8.95
CA LEU A 132 -0.75 6.28 -10.38
C LEU A 132 0.31 5.46 -11.12
N PHE A 133 0.05 5.19 -12.39
CA PHE A 133 0.92 4.44 -13.29
C PHE A 133 0.97 5.11 -14.66
N TYR A 134 2.18 5.27 -15.19
CA TYR A 134 2.39 5.70 -16.57
C TYR A 134 2.49 4.48 -17.47
N ASP A 135 1.54 4.31 -18.35
CA ASP A 135 1.43 3.11 -19.18
C ASP A 135 2.27 3.18 -20.48
N PRO A 136 2.43 2.05 -21.19
CA PRO A 136 3.18 2.02 -22.45
C PRO A 136 2.56 2.85 -23.59
N GLN A 137 1.28 3.23 -23.49
CA GLN A 137 0.57 4.09 -24.44
C GLN A 137 0.88 5.57 -24.21
N GLY A 138 1.51 5.89 -23.08
CA GLY A 138 1.88 7.24 -22.71
C GLY A 138 0.83 7.95 -21.85
N ASP A 139 -0.13 7.20 -21.28
CA ASP A 139 -1.17 7.76 -20.42
C ASP A 139 -0.86 7.57 -18.94
N ILE A 140 -1.37 8.49 -18.11
CA ILE A 140 -1.35 8.38 -16.64
C ILE A 140 -2.72 7.86 -16.19
N ARG A 141 -2.72 6.70 -15.53
CA ARG A 141 -3.91 6.04 -15.01
C ARG A 141 -3.66 5.49 -13.61
N ASN A 142 -4.68 4.90 -12.99
CA ASN A 142 -4.48 4.18 -11.74
C ASN A 142 -3.55 2.97 -11.94
N LEU A 143 -2.74 2.69 -10.92
CA LEU A 143 -2.02 1.43 -10.84
C LEU A 143 -3.04 0.29 -10.69
N GLU A 144 -3.00 -0.68 -11.60
CA GLU A 144 -3.91 -1.81 -11.63
C GLU A 144 -3.28 -3.08 -11.07
N LEU A 145 -4.12 -4.00 -10.62
CA LEU A 145 -3.66 -5.30 -10.15
C LEU A 145 -2.93 -6.10 -11.25
N SER A 146 -3.27 -5.86 -12.52
CA SER A 146 -2.59 -6.43 -13.70
C SER A 146 -1.13 -5.98 -13.81
N ASP A 147 -0.82 -4.72 -13.49
CA ASP A 147 0.54 -4.19 -13.49
C ASP A 147 1.37 -4.86 -12.40
N ILE A 148 0.80 -4.98 -11.19
CA ILE A 148 1.43 -5.70 -10.08
C ILE A 148 1.64 -7.18 -10.41
N GLN A 149 0.65 -7.83 -11.04
CA GLN A 149 0.75 -9.22 -11.46
C GLN A 149 1.90 -9.42 -12.46
N LYS A 150 2.00 -8.53 -13.45
CA LYS A 150 3.08 -8.55 -14.43
C LYS A 150 4.43 -8.38 -13.76
N PHE A 151 4.57 -7.36 -12.91
CA PHE A 151 5.80 -7.11 -12.16
C PHE A 151 6.20 -8.30 -11.28
N CYS A 152 5.29 -8.86 -10.49
CA CYS A 152 5.55 -10.02 -9.66
C CYS A 152 5.94 -11.27 -10.49
N THR A 153 5.36 -11.46 -11.68
CA THR A 153 5.70 -12.56 -12.57
C THR A 153 7.13 -12.44 -13.08
N GLU A 154 7.59 -11.25 -13.42
CA GLU A 154 8.97 -10.99 -13.87
C GLU A 154 10.02 -11.36 -12.83
N ILE A 155 9.69 -11.30 -11.55
CA ILE A 155 10.57 -11.65 -10.42
C ILE A 155 10.21 -12.98 -9.75
N ALA A 156 9.38 -13.79 -10.39
CA ALA A 156 8.94 -15.11 -9.92
C ALA A 156 8.24 -15.10 -8.54
N LEU A 157 7.54 -14.01 -8.21
CA LEU A 157 6.73 -13.89 -6.99
C LEU A 157 5.23 -13.98 -7.28
N GLN A 158 4.48 -14.40 -6.28
CA GLN A 158 3.01 -14.31 -6.31
C GLN A 158 2.58 -12.93 -5.83
N ARG A 159 1.51 -12.36 -6.44
CA ARG A 159 1.00 -11.01 -6.11
C ARG A 159 0.62 -10.80 -4.63
N ASN A 160 0.38 -11.87 -3.86
CA ASN A 160 0.00 -11.82 -2.45
C ASN A 160 1.13 -12.24 -1.49
N TRP A 161 2.36 -12.32 -1.96
CA TRP A 161 3.50 -12.79 -1.18
C TRP A 161 3.77 -11.94 0.07
N THR A 162 3.62 -10.62 -0.02
CA THR A 162 3.79 -9.70 1.11
C THR A 162 2.85 -10.02 2.26
N ARG A 163 1.59 -10.34 1.94
CA ARG A 163 0.58 -10.75 2.91
C ARG A 163 0.95 -12.06 3.61
N HIS A 164 1.45 -13.06 2.87
CA HIS A 164 1.91 -14.32 3.46
C HIS A 164 3.15 -14.13 4.32
N PHE A 165 4.07 -13.27 3.89
CA PHE A 165 5.24 -12.91 4.67
C PHE A 165 4.86 -12.19 5.97
N ALA A 166 4.01 -11.17 5.91
CA ALA A 166 3.56 -10.41 7.07
C ALA A 166 2.83 -11.29 8.09
N ARG A 167 2.01 -12.25 7.64
CA ARG A 167 1.27 -13.15 8.53
C ARG A 167 2.18 -13.88 9.52
N TYR A 168 3.36 -14.28 9.12
CA TYR A 168 4.32 -14.93 10.00
C TYR A 168 4.69 -14.04 11.20
N PHE A 169 4.89 -12.74 10.98
CA PHE A 169 5.24 -11.80 12.04
C PHE A 169 4.02 -11.45 12.90
N PHE A 170 2.88 -11.18 12.30
CA PHE A 170 1.66 -10.89 13.06
C PHE A 170 1.27 -12.05 14.00
N ALA A 171 1.48 -13.30 13.56
CA ALA A 171 1.19 -14.47 14.38
C ALA A 171 2.12 -14.62 15.60
N GLN A 172 3.23 -13.89 15.67
CA GLN A 172 4.12 -13.91 16.83
C GLN A 172 3.72 -12.90 17.90
N ASP A 173 3.14 -11.77 17.52
CA ASP A 173 2.88 -10.63 18.38
C ASP A 173 1.38 -10.40 18.68
N CYS A 174 0.50 -10.95 17.85
CA CYS A 174 -0.94 -10.80 17.98
C CYS A 174 -1.58 -12.14 18.32
N ASN A 175 -2.70 -12.08 19.08
CA ASN A 175 -3.49 -13.30 19.29
C ASN A 175 -4.13 -13.79 18.00
N GLU A 176 -4.56 -15.05 17.98
CA GLU A 176 -5.07 -15.71 16.77
C GLU A 176 -6.32 -15.02 16.20
N ASP A 177 -7.19 -14.49 17.05
CA ASP A 177 -8.42 -13.82 16.62
C ASP A 177 -8.13 -12.47 15.95
N VAL A 178 -7.18 -11.71 16.49
CA VAL A 178 -6.68 -10.47 15.87
C VAL A 178 -6.06 -10.78 14.50
N VAL A 179 -5.22 -11.82 14.41
CA VAL A 179 -4.63 -12.25 13.14
C VAL A 179 -5.72 -12.64 12.15
N LYS A 180 -6.70 -13.45 12.55
CA LYS A 180 -7.85 -13.82 11.68
C LYS A 180 -8.60 -12.58 11.19
N GLY A 181 -8.86 -11.63 12.09
CA GLY A 181 -9.52 -10.36 11.75
C GLY A 181 -8.76 -9.55 10.71
N ILE A 182 -7.45 -9.30 10.93
CA ILE A 182 -6.60 -8.58 9.96
C ILE A 182 -6.59 -9.28 8.59
N PHE A 183 -6.55 -10.62 8.58
CA PHE A 183 -6.48 -11.38 7.35
C PHE A 183 -7.88 -11.68 6.73
N GLY A 184 -8.98 -11.32 7.39
CA GLY A 184 -10.34 -11.55 6.88
C GLY A 184 -10.60 -13.04 6.60
N HIS A 185 -10.20 -13.91 7.50
CA HIS A 185 -10.36 -15.36 7.35
C HIS A 185 -11.56 -15.92 8.12
N ASP A 186 -12.27 -15.09 8.87
CA ASP A 186 -13.34 -15.56 9.75
C ASP A 186 -14.70 -15.02 9.27
N GLU A 187 -15.56 -15.92 8.77
CA GLU A 187 -16.96 -15.60 8.48
C GLU A 187 -17.73 -15.22 9.75
N ALA A 188 -17.33 -15.77 10.91
CA ALA A 188 -17.91 -15.42 12.20
C ALA A 188 -17.58 -14.00 12.67
N MET A 189 -16.44 -13.45 12.24
CA MET A 189 -16.04 -12.06 12.53
C MET A 189 -16.78 -11.04 11.68
N GLN A 190 -17.35 -11.39 10.53
CA GLN A 190 -18.21 -10.49 9.75
C GLN A 190 -19.39 -10.00 10.61
N GLY A 191 -19.99 -10.87 11.43
CA GLY A 191 -21.05 -10.48 12.37
C GLY A 191 -20.57 -9.61 13.54
N LEU A 192 -19.33 -9.71 13.95
CA LEU A 192 -18.74 -8.89 15.03
C LEU A 192 -18.26 -7.52 14.53
N PHE A 193 -17.72 -7.46 13.32
CA PHE A 193 -17.33 -6.18 12.68
C PHE A 193 -18.54 -5.37 12.20
N ASP A 194 -19.63 -6.01 11.81
CA ASP A 194 -20.87 -5.34 11.38
C ASP A 194 -21.67 -4.72 12.54
N ARG A 195 -21.50 -5.21 13.78
CA ARG A 195 -22.31 -4.73 14.92
C ARG A 195 -21.51 -3.99 15.98
N TYR A 196 -20.24 -4.28 16.12
CA TYR A 196 -19.33 -3.60 17.04
C TYR A 196 -17.95 -3.68 16.39
N SER A 197 -17.22 -2.60 16.28
CA SER A 197 -15.80 -2.66 15.94
C SER A 197 -15.11 -3.56 16.98
N GLY A 198 -14.97 -4.84 16.65
CA GLY A 198 -14.56 -5.88 17.59
C GLY A 198 -13.10 -5.78 18.03
N PHE A 199 -12.33 -4.85 17.43
CA PHE A 199 -11.02 -4.50 17.91
C PHE A 199 -11.16 -3.49 19.06
N GLN A 200 -10.59 -3.88 20.20
CA GLN A 200 -10.35 -2.92 21.29
C GLN A 200 -9.18 -2.02 20.89
N ALA A 201 -9.07 -0.85 21.53
CA ALA A 201 -7.92 0.05 21.30
C ALA A 201 -6.58 -0.67 21.50
N THR A 202 -6.51 -1.59 22.47
CA THR A 202 -5.36 -2.46 22.72
C THR A 202 -4.99 -3.37 21.56
N ASP A 203 -5.96 -3.81 20.77
CA ASP A 203 -5.69 -4.67 19.59
C ASP A 203 -5.01 -3.88 18.48
N TYR A 204 -5.44 -2.63 18.27
CA TYR A 204 -4.77 -1.73 17.34
C TYR A 204 -3.33 -1.45 17.73
N ASP A 205 -3.05 -1.29 19.01
CA ASP A 205 -1.69 -1.08 19.51
C ASP A 205 -0.80 -2.30 19.28
N HIS A 206 -1.32 -3.51 19.54
CA HIS A 206 -0.58 -4.75 19.26
C HIS A 206 -0.30 -4.91 17.75
N ILE A 207 -1.26 -4.58 16.91
CA ILE A 207 -1.08 -4.62 15.45
C ILE A 207 0.03 -3.63 15.03
N ARG A 208 0.01 -2.39 15.53
CA ARG A 208 1.02 -1.38 15.23
C ARG A 208 2.41 -1.79 15.70
N VAL A 209 2.53 -2.40 16.87
CA VAL A 209 3.80 -2.96 17.35
C VAL A 209 4.34 -4.04 16.40
N ALA A 210 3.50 -4.94 15.92
CA ALA A 210 3.92 -5.96 14.94
C ALA A 210 4.32 -5.32 13.59
N GLN A 211 3.62 -4.28 13.16
CA GLN A 211 3.97 -3.51 11.96
C GLN A 211 5.31 -2.79 12.11
N ASP A 212 5.58 -2.19 13.27
CA ASP A 212 6.84 -1.51 13.55
C ASP A 212 8.03 -2.49 13.56
N LYS A 213 7.85 -3.69 14.11
CA LYS A 213 8.85 -4.76 14.03
C LYS A 213 9.14 -5.18 12.59
N LEU A 214 8.11 -5.28 11.73
CA LEU A 214 8.30 -5.55 10.31
C LEU A 214 9.14 -4.47 9.64
N VAL A 215 8.84 -3.20 9.91
CA VAL A 215 9.58 -2.04 9.39
C VAL A 215 11.04 -2.09 9.84
N GLU A 216 11.30 -2.43 11.11
CA GLU A 216 12.65 -2.53 11.66
C GLU A 216 13.43 -3.70 11.07
N ILE A 217 12.88 -4.91 11.07
CA ILE A 217 13.54 -6.12 10.55
C ILE A 217 13.86 -5.98 9.04
N LEU A 218 13.00 -5.32 8.30
CA LEU A 218 13.21 -5.07 6.87
C LEU A 218 14.06 -3.83 6.59
N GLU A 219 14.48 -3.10 7.63
CA GLU A 219 15.29 -1.88 7.53
C GLU A 219 14.65 -0.79 6.63
N LEU A 220 13.31 -0.78 6.57
CA LEU A 220 12.57 0.08 5.63
C LEU A 220 12.81 1.57 5.87
N LYS A 221 13.05 2.00 7.10
CA LYS A 221 13.37 3.41 7.42
C LYS A 221 14.67 3.90 6.79
N SER A 222 15.62 2.99 6.55
CA SER A 222 16.88 3.31 5.86
C SER A 222 16.69 3.47 4.35
N MET A 223 15.59 2.94 3.83
CA MET A 223 15.17 3.02 2.43
C MET A 223 14.24 4.20 2.17
N SER A 224 14.17 5.18 3.08
CA SER A 224 13.28 6.35 2.97
C SER A 224 13.40 6.99 1.60
N THR A 225 12.37 6.78 0.82
CA THR A 225 12.34 6.91 -0.62
C THR A 225 12.47 8.34 -1.09
N PHE A 226 12.18 9.34 -0.27
CA PHE A 226 11.98 10.65 -0.85
C PHE A 226 12.75 11.82 -0.23
N ASN A 227 13.69 11.58 0.67
CA ASN A 227 14.55 12.65 1.18
C ASN A 227 15.52 13.26 0.14
N GLY A 228 15.57 12.71 -1.08
CA GLY A 228 16.49 13.16 -2.14
C GLY A 228 15.89 14.13 -3.17
N PHE A 229 14.56 14.32 -3.15
CA PHE A 229 13.88 15.16 -4.17
C PHE A 229 13.24 16.44 -3.60
N LEU A 230 13.33 16.66 -2.31
CA LEU A 230 12.99 17.94 -1.73
C LEU A 230 14.18 18.89 -1.97
N ILE A 231 14.28 19.42 -3.17
CA ILE A 231 14.99 20.68 -3.38
C ILE A 231 14.11 21.72 -2.67
N GLU A 232 14.70 22.36 -1.67
CA GLU A 232 14.16 23.49 -0.94
C GLU A 232 13.61 24.60 -1.87
#